data_4cacc97b114c019c4072e49a1cab96ee
#
_entry.id   4cacc97b114c019c4072e49a1cab96ee
#
_cell.length_a   1.000
_cell.length_b   1.000
_cell.length_c   1.000
_cell.angle_alpha   90.00
_cell.angle_beta   90.00
_cell.angle_gamma   90.00
#
_symmetry.space_group_name_H-M   'P 1'
#
loop_
_entity.id
_entity.type
_entity.pdbx_description
1 polymer ?
#
loop_
_entity_poly.entity_id
_entity_poly.type
_entity_poly.pdbx_seq_one_letter_code
_entity_poly.pdbx_strand_id
1 'polypeptide(L)'
;MVVVLLVLTFLVGRLVYLMIFCSEYYGKKAEDLHERERNIKAARGEIVDCNGVVLAENKTVCTISVIHSQIKEPEKVIAMLAKELEMDEETIRKRVEKVSSIEKIKTNVPKETGDAIRAHGLAGVKIDDCLLYTSDAAD
;
A
#
# COMPACT_ATOMS: atom_id res chain seq x y z
N MET A 1 23.81 37.38 -28.00
CA MET A 1 22.36 37.59 -28.00
C MET A 1 21.62 36.67 -28.97
N VAL A 2 21.97 36.66 -30.28
CA VAL A 2 21.26 35.82 -31.29
C VAL A 2 21.28 34.33 -30.96
N VAL A 3 22.41 33.78 -30.51
CA VAL A 3 22.55 32.38 -30.15
C VAL A 3 21.62 31.99 -28.96
N VAL A 4 21.52 32.87 -27.97
CA VAL A 4 20.63 32.66 -26.81
C VAL A 4 19.16 32.62 -27.24
N LEU A 5 18.77 33.54 -28.14
CA LEU A 5 17.40 33.54 -28.69
C LEU A 5 17.09 32.29 -29.50
N LEU A 6 18.03 31.77 -30.29
CA LEU A 6 17.86 30.54 -31.04
C LEU A 6 17.70 29.33 -30.11
N VAL A 7 18.50 29.21 -29.04
CA VAL A 7 18.39 28.15 -28.05
C VAL A 7 17.04 28.22 -27.34
N LEU A 8 16.60 29.41 -26.93
CA LEU A 8 15.32 29.61 -26.28
C LEU A 8 14.14 29.18 -27.17
N THR A 9 14.17 29.60 -28.44
CA THR A 9 13.13 29.23 -29.41
C THR A 9 13.09 27.75 -29.66
N PHE A 10 14.25 27.08 -29.71
CA PHE A 10 14.35 25.64 -29.87
C PHE A 10 13.77 24.88 -28.63
N LEU A 11 14.07 25.36 -27.42
CA LEU A 11 13.52 24.80 -26.20
C LEU A 11 12.00 24.92 -26.13
N VAL A 12 11.46 26.10 -26.43
CA VAL A 12 10.00 26.30 -26.46
C VAL A 12 9.35 25.41 -27.52
N GLY A 13 9.92 25.34 -28.72
CA GLY A 13 9.41 24.44 -29.77
C GLY A 13 9.41 22.97 -29.36
N ARG A 14 10.44 22.53 -28.65
CA ARG A 14 10.52 21.20 -28.12
C ARG A 14 9.46 20.92 -27.03
N LEU A 15 9.19 21.91 -26.21
CA LEU A 15 8.18 21.81 -25.14
C LEU A 15 6.77 21.72 -25.74
N VAL A 16 6.46 22.52 -26.74
CA VAL A 16 5.20 22.46 -27.50
C VAL A 16 5.04 21.11 -28.19
N TYR A 17 6.10 20.59 -28.79
CA TYR A 17 6.09 19.26 -29.41
C TYR A 17 5.73 18.16 -28.39
N LEU A 18 6.36 18.17 -27.22
CA LEU A 18 6.08 17.20 -26.16
C LEU A 18 4.64 17.30 -25.62
N MET A 19 4.13 18.55 -25.47
CA MET A 19 2.78 18.76 -24.96
C MET A 19 1.70 18.34 -25.95
N ILE A 20 1.90 18.51 -27.25
CA ILE A 20 0.87 18.22 -28.26
C ILE A 20 0.99 16.78 -28.77
N PHE A 21 2.18 16.36 -29.20
CA PHE A 21 2.36 15.06 -29.85
C PHE A 21 2.62 13.91 -28.89
N CYS A 22 3.23 14.17 -27.75
CA CYS A 22 3.54 13.13 -26.77
C CYS A 22 2.59 13.09 -25.57
N SER A 23 1.61 14.00 -25.49
CA SER A 23 0.67 14.12 -24.39
C SER A 23 -0.09 12.83 -24.12
N GLU A 24 -0.58 12.19 -25.15
CA GLU A 24 -1.33 10.93 -25.03
C GLU A 24 -0.46 9.77 -24.52
N TYR A 25 0.78 9.68 -24.99
CA TYR A 25 1.73 8.66 -24.54
C TYR A 25 2.11 8.84 -23.06
N TYR A 26 2.44 10.07 -22.67
CA TYR A 26 2.80 10.36 -21.27
C TYR A 26 1.58 10.35 -20.34
N GLY A 27 0.39 10.70 -20.85
CA GLY A 27 -0.88 10.58 -20.14
C GLY A 27 -1.18 9.14 -19.77
N LYS A 28 -1.17 8.21 -20.72
CA LYS A 28 -1.35 6.77 -20.47
C LYS A 28 -0.33 6.20 -19.48
N LYS A 29 0.93 6.62 -19.61
CA LYS A 29 1.98 6.18 -18.71
C LYS A 29 1.85 6.73 -17.28
N ALA A 30 1.29 7.92 -17.14
CA ALA A 30 0.95 8.48 -15.83
C ALA A 30 -0.27 7.79 -15.22
N GLU A 31 -1.28 7.47 -16.02
CA GLU A 31 -2.48 6.74 -15.63
C GLU A 31 -2.13 5.32 -15.15
N ASP A 32 -1.30 4.57 -15.87
CA ASP A 32 -0.77 3.26 -15.45
C ASP A 32 0.01 3.31 -14.12
N LEU A 33 0.65 4.43 -13.81
CA LEU A 33 1.37 4.64 -12.54
C LEU A 33 0.43 5.03 -11.39
N HIS A 34 -0.67 5.71 -11.69
CA HIS A 34 -1.67 6.14 -10.71
C HIS A 34 -2.73 5.06 -10.48
N GLU A 35 -3.15 4.34 -11.52
CA GLU A 35 -3.98 3.16 -11.43
C GLU A 35 -3.10 1.93 -11.15
N ARG A 36 -2.64 1.78 -9.92
CA ARG A 36 -2.24 0.44 -9.46
C ARG A 36 -3.49 -0.39 -9.43
N GLU A 37 -3.73 -1.19 -10.46
CA GLU A 37 -4.74 -2.24 -10.44
C GLU A 37 -4.47 -3.15 -9.24
N ARG A 38 -5.21 -2.89 -8.17
CA ARG A 38 -5.29 -3.85 -7.07
C ARG A 38 -6.23 -4.93 -7.54
N ASN A 39 -5.71 -6.08 -7.85
CA ASN A 39 -6.52 -7.28 -8.04
C ASN A 39 -7.24 -7.55 -6.71
N ILE A 40 -8.45 -7.03 -6.59
CA ILE A 40 -9.34 -7.35 -5.48
C ILE A 40 -9.82 -8.77 -5.74
N LYS A 41 -9.25 -9.71 -5.00
CA LYS A 41 -9.71 -11.10 -5.06
C LYS A 41 -11.15 -11.13 -4.54
N ALA A 42 -12.07 -11.64 -5.34
CA ALA A 42 -13.46 -11.80 -4.93
C ALA A 42 -13.56 -12.74 -3.72
N ALA A 43 -14.45 -12.43 -2.79
CA ALA A 43 -14.77 -13.33 -1.69
C ALA A 43 -15.29 -14.66 -2.25
N ARG A 44 -14.86 -15.78 -1.67
CA ARG A 44 -15.43 -17.10 -1.98
C ARG A 44 -16.83 -17.18 -1.39
N GLY A 45 -17.68 -18.03 -1.96
CA GLY A 45 -18.96 -18.37 -1.35
C GLY A 45 -18.79 -19.06 -0.02
N GLU A 46 -19.73 -18.88 0.87
CA GLU A 46 -19.82 -19.62 2.15
C GLU A 46 -20.17 -21.09 1.86
N ILE A 47 -19.65 -21.98 2.68
CA ILE A 47 -20.01 -23.40 2.64
C ILE A 47 -21.02 -23.62 3.76
N VAL A 48 -22.23 -24.01 3.37
CA VAL A 48 -23.31 -24.28 4.31
C VAL A 48 -23.73 -25.76 4.23
N ASP A 49 -24.21 -26.29 5.34
CA ASP A 49 -24.76 -27.64 5.40
C ASP A 49 -26.18 -27.66 4.83
N CYS A 50 -26.81 -28.84 4.74
CA CYS A 50 -28.19 -29.02 4.28
C CYS A 50 -29.24 -28.33 5.16
N ASN A 51 -28.91 -27.94 6.39
CA ASN A 51 -29.78 -27.19 7.31
C ASN A 51 -29.52 -25.68 7.26
N GLY A 52 -28.61 -25.21 6.40
CA GLY A 52 -28.25 -23.80 6.29
C GLY A 52 -27.24 -23.32 7.35
N VAL A 53 -26.61 -24.23 8.08
CA VAL A 53 -25.57 -23.89 9.05
C VAL A 53 -24.26 -23.63 8.31
N VAL A 54 -23.62 -22.48 8.56
CA VAL A 54 -22.35 -22.11 7.94
C VAL A 54 -21.24 -23.00 8.49
N LEU A 55 -20.61 -23.79 7.62
CA LEU A 55 -19.47 -24.66 7.95
C LEU A 55 -18.13 -23.95 7.73
N ALA A 56 -18.05 -23.07 6.74
CA ALA A 56 -16.88 -22.27 6.47
C ALA A 56 -17.26 -20.92 5.83
N GLU A 57 -16.68 -19.86 6.33
CA GLU A 57 -16.85 -18.51 5.81
C GLU A 57 -15.50 -17.83 5.56
N ASN A 58 -15.51 -16.74 4.77
CA ASN A 58 -14.31 -15.95 4.55
C ASN A 58 -14.05 -15.02 5.74
N LYS A 59 -12.86 -15.07 6.29
CA LYS A 59 -12.41 -14.12 7.31
C LYS A 59 -11.61 -12.98 6.66
N THR A 60 -12.06 -11.75 6.86
CA THR A 60 -11.28 -10.58 6.44
C THR A 60 -10.14 -10.37 7.42
N VAL A 61 -8.93 -10.32 6.90
CA VAL A 61 -7.71 -10.04 7.65
C VAL A 61 -6.97 -8.87 7.02
N CYS A 62 -6.13 -8.20 7.78
CA CYS A 62 -5.34 -7.08 7.32
C CYS A 62 -3.85 -7.44 7.32
N THR A 63 -3.13 -6.88 6.36
CA THR A 63 -1.66 -6.87 6.33
C THR A 63 -1.19 -5.47 6.66
N ILE A 64 -0.35 -5.36 7.67
CA ILE A 64 0.23 -4.09 8.12
C ILE A 64 1.61 -3.96 7.54
N SER A 65 1.82 -2.87 6.81
CA SER A 65 3.08 -2.53 6.16
C SER A 65 3.49 -1.10 6.53
N VAL A 66 4.77 -0.82 6.53
CA VAL A 66 5.30 0.52 6.75
C VAL A 66 6.11 1.00 5.55
N ILE A 67 6.05 2.30 5.30
CA ILE A 67 6.79 2.99 4.24
C ILE A 67 7.77 3.93 4.93
N HIS A 68 9.04 3.54 5.01
CA HIS A 68 10.09 4.27 5.73
C HIS A 68 10.15 5.77 5.35
N SER A 69 10.06 6.09 4.06
CA SER A 69 10.14 7.46 3.56
C SER A 69 8.99 8.38 3.98
N GLN A 70 7.87 7.83 4.44
CA GLN A 70 6.68 8.58 4.84
C GLN A 70 6.53 8.69 6.36
N ILE A 71 7.33 7.95 7.13
CA ILE A 71 7.28 8.00 8.59
C ILE A 71 7.93 9.31 9.06
N LYS A 72 7.14 10.14 9.77
CA LYS A 72 7.62 11.39 10.36
C LYS A 72 8.11 11.19 11.80
N GLU A 73 7.47 10.31 12.55
CA GLU A 73 7.71 10.08 13.97
C GLU A 73 7.88 8.57 14.24
N PRO A 74 9.09 8.03 14.03
CA PRO A 74 9.31 6.57 14.10
C PRO A 74 9.01 6.01 15.50
N GLU A 75 9.37 6.70 16.57
CA GLU A 75 9.14 6.22 17.93
C GLU A 75 7.66 6.04 18.27
N LYS A 76 6.79 6.97 17.81
CA LYS A 76 5.35 6.84 18.02
C LYS A 76 4.75 5.67 17.21
N VAL A 77 5.24 5.47 15.98
CA VAL A 77 4.81 4.35 15.14
C VAL A 77 5.22 3.02 15.77
N ILE A 78 6.45 2.93 16.28
CA ILE A 78 6.98 1.72 16.93
C ILE A 78 6.17 1.39 18.17
N ALA A 79 5.99 2.37 19.08
CA ALA A 79 5.25 2.16 20.32
C ALA A 79 3.79 1.77 20.09
N MET A 80 3.13 2.41 19.10
CA MET A 80 1.75 2.09 18.73
C MET A 80 1.66 0.68 18.14
N LEU A 81 2.52 0.32 17.18
CA LEU A 81 2.50 -1.00 16.57
C LEU A 81 2.86 -2.11 17.58
N ALA A 82 3.78 -1.87 18.52
CA ALA A 82 4.13 -2.82 19.57
C ALA A 82 2.92 -3.12 20.46
N LYS A 83 2.18 -2.09 20.83
CA LYS A 83 0.98 -2.21 21.65
C LYS A 83 -0.16 -2.94 20.93
N GLU A 84 -0.49 -2.53 19.71
CA GLU A 84 -1.65 -3.07 18.98
C GLU A 84 -1.40 -4.47 18.39
N LEU A 85 -0.14 -4.80 18.06
CA LEU A 85 0.21 -6.09 17.47
C LEU A 85 0.74 -7.11 18.49
N GLU A 86 0.91 -6.70 19.76
CA GLU A 86 1.51 -7.51 20.82
C GLU A 86 2.86 -8.11 20.38
N MET A 87 3.68 -7.30 19.70
CA MET A 87 4.99 -7.70 19.20
C MET A 87 6.10 -6.98 19.97
N ASP A 88 7.28 -7.63 19.99
CA ASP A 88 8.47 -7.06 20.57
C ASP A 88 8.90 -5.77 19.84
N GLU A 89 9.16 -4.72 20.64
CA GLU A 89 9.50 -3.39 20.14
C GLU A 89 10.80 -3.39 19.31
N GLU A 90 11.79 -4.21 19.70
CA GLU A 90 13.04 -4.32 18.96
C GLU A 90 12.84 -4.89 17.54
N THR A 91 11.94 -5.86 17.42
CA THR A 91 11.61 -6.47 16.12
C THR A 91 10.93 -5.46 15.21
N ILE A 92 10.01 -4.68 15.74
CA ILE A 92 9.31 -3.62 15.00
C ILE A 92 10.30 -2.52 14.61
N ARG A 93 11.16 -2.09 15.53
CA ARG A 93 12.19 -1.08 15.28
C ARG A 93 13.08 -1.45 14.11
N LYS A 94 13.61 -2.67 14.10
CA LYS A 94 14.45 -3.18 12.99
C LYS A 94 13.74 -3.13 11.63
N ARG A 95 12.42 -3.37 11.60
CA ARG A 95 11.63 -3.32 10.36
C ARG A 95 11.27 -1.90 9.94
N VAL A 96 10.97 -1.03 10.91
CA VAL A 96 10.65 0.39 10.67
C VAL A 96 11.88 1.16 10.20
N GLU A 97 13.05 0.89 10.79
CA GLU A 97 14.32 1.53 10.43
C GLU A 97 14.92 1.02 9.11
N LYS A 98 14.45 -0.13 8.64
CA LYS A 98 14.91 -0.68 7.36
C LYS A 98 14.52 0.22 6.21
N VAL A 99 15.51 0.74 5.49
CA VAL A 99 15.31 1.57 4.30
C VAL A 99 14.75 0.73 3.17
N SER A 100 13.42 0.62 3.11
CA SER A 100 12.69 -0.12 2.09
C SER A 100 11.51 0.71 1.61
N SER A 101 11.09 0.51 0.36
CA SER A 101 9.90 1.19 -0.17
C SER A 101 8.63 0.77 0.57
N ILE A 102 8.50 -0.50 0.92
CA ILE A 102 7.41 -1.05 1.74
C ILE A 102 7.95 -2.24 2.51
N GLU A 103 7.84 -2.24 3.82
CA GLU A 103 8.20 -3.37 4.67
C GLU A 103 6.96 -3.91 5.39
N LYS A 104 6.72 -5.22 5.28
CA LYS A 104 5.60 -5.87 5.96
C LYS A 104 5.96 -6.13 7.42
N ILE A 105 5.13 -5.63 8.34
CA ILE A 105 5.30 -5.86 9.78
C ILE A 105 4.62 -7.14 10.22
N LYS A 106 3.33 -7.28 9.92
CA LYS A 106 2.53 -8.46 10.28
C LYS A 106 1.45 -8.72 9.24
N THR A 107 1.25 -9.98 8.92
CA THR A 107 0.17 -10.46 8.05
C THR A 107 -0.89 -11.16 8.89
N ASN A 108 -2.07 -11.37 8.32
CA ASN A 108 -3.17 -12.08 8.97
C ASN A 108 -3.64 -11.46 10.30
N VAL A 109 -3.61 -10.12 10.39
CA VAL A 109 -4.10 -9.38 11.55
C VAL A 109 -5.62 -9.26 11.46
N PRO A 110 -6.37 -9.44 12.57
CA PRO A 110 -7.82 -9.21 12.59
C PRO A 110 -8.18 -7.82 12.10
N LYS A 111 -9.32 -7.70 11.39
CA LYS A 111 -9.78 -6.42 10.84
C LYS A 111 -9.96 -5.36 11.94
N GLU A 112 -10.43 -5.75 13.11
CA GLU A 112 -10.64 -4.86 14.27
C GLU A 112 -9.34 -4.16 14.68
N THR A 113 -8.25 -4.91 14.78
CA THR A 113 -6.92 -4.37 15.08
C THR A 113 -6.41 -3.48 13.94
N GLY A 114 -6.67 -3.87 12.68
CA GLY A 114 -6.34 -3.03 11.52
C GLY A 114 -7.06 -1.69 11.56
N ASP A 115 -8.35 -1.67 11.89
CA ASP A 115 -9.16 -0.46 11.98
C ASP A 115 -8.72 0.42 13.17
N ALA A 116 -8.35 -0.18 14.30
CA ALA A 116 -7.77 0.54 15.44
C ALA A 116 -6.46 1.27 15.04
N ILE A 117 -5.56 0.57 14.34
CA ILE A 117 -4.32 1.17 13.85
C ILE A 117 -4.60 2.29 12.83
N ARG A 118 -5.61 2.11 11.96
CA ARG A 118 -6.05 3.13 10.99
C ARG A 118 -6.58 4.38 11.68
N ALA A 119 -7.28 4.22 12.80
CA ALA A 119 -7.83 5.33 13.59
C ALA A 119 -6.72 6.23 14.20
N HIS A 120 -5.53 5.69 14.45
CA HIS A 120 -4.39 6.48 14.91
C HIS A 120 -3.82 7.42 13.84
N GLY A 121 -4.09 7.18 12.55
CA GLY A 121 -3.78 8.09 11.45
C GLY A 121 -2.29 8.43 11.28
N LEU A 122 -1.38 7.55 11.69
CA LEU A 122 0.06 7.81 11.62
C LEU A 122 0.59 7.70 10.19
N ALA A 123 1.31 8.73 9.75
CA ALA A 123 1.91 8.76 8.42
C ALA A 123 2.95 7.63 8.25
N GLY A 124 2.91 6.97 7.10
CA GLY A 124 3.84 5.88 6.76
C GLY A 124 3.37 4.48 7.18
N VAL A 125 2.25 4.35 7.88
CA VAL A 125 1.62 3.05 8.17
C VAL A 125 0.55 2.77 7.11
N LYS A 126 0.67 1.65 6.42
CA LYS A 126 -0.25 1.20 5.39
C LYS A 126 -0.92 -0.09 5.81
N ILE A 127 -2.24 -0.14 5.68
CA ILE A 127 -3.06 -1.27 6.01
C ILE A 127 -3.76 -1.73 4.74
N ASP A 128 -3.45 -2.94 4.31
CA ASP A 128 -4.07 -3.57 3.15
C ASP A 128 -5.03 -4.67 3.65
N ASP A 129 -6.32 -4.51 3.34
CA ASP A 129 -7.32 -5.52 3.64
C ASP A 129 -7.14 -6.72 2.70
N CYS A 130 -7.15 -7.92 3.25
CA CYS A 130 -6.98 -9.17 2.52
C CYS A 130 -8.02 -10.19 2.99
N LEU A 131 -8.44 -11.06 2.09
CA LEU A 131 -9.26 -12.22 2.45
C LEU A 131 -8.33 -13.41 2.75
N LEU A 132 -8.49 -14.00 3.92
CA LEU A 132 -7.77 -15.21 4.30
C LEU A 132 -8.37 -16.39 3.54
N TYR A 133 -7.56 -17.03 2.71
CA TYR A 133 -7.91 -18.31 2.09
C TYR A 133 -7.34 -19.43 2.93
N THR A 134 -8.13 -20.46 3.21
CA THR A 134 -7.74 -21.62 4.02
C THR A 134 -6.53 -22.38 3.48
N SER A 135 -6.17 -22.20 2.21
CA SER A 135 -4.97 -22.81 1.61
C SER A 135 -3.66 -22.11 2.02
N ASP A 136 -3.73 -20.87 2.53
CA ASP A 136 -2.55 -20.11 2.95
C ASP A 136 -2.24 -20.30 4.45
N ALA A 137 -3.06 -21.06 5.16
CA ALA A 137 -2.89 -21.34 6.59
C ALA A 137 -2.14 -22.66 6.88
N ALA A 138 -1.65 -23.33 5.83
CA ALA A 138 -1.01 -24.64 5.93
C ALA A 138 0.52 -24.61 5.71
N ASP A 139 1.15 -23.43 5.64
CA ASP A 139 2.61 -23.26 5.59
C ASP A 139 3.18 -22.69 6.90
#